data_40ab4162a1f2550fcaba9f773052c3ec
#
_entry.id   40ab4162a1f2550fcaba9f773052c3ec
#
_cell.length_a   1.000
_cell.length_b   1.000
_cell.length_c   1.000
_cell.angle_alpha   90.00
_cell.angle_beta   90.00
_cell.angle_gamma   90.00
#
_symmetry.space_group_name_H-M   'P 1'
#
loop_
_entity.id
_entity.type
_entity.pdbx_description
1 polymer ?
#
loop_
_entity_poly.entity_id
_entity_poly.type
_entity_poly.pdbx_seq_one_letter_code
_entity_poly.pdbx_strand_id
1 'polypeptide(L)'
;MVAKSFSLFGREIWRAERDRSGQFFYTLLGGNSFDDNGKYLELYFKNPVLNTIVNLRSELYSQMKIQHFDKNDKVIESSPYVNLLYNPNYFQSKEDFFYQQMVFLSTSGNNYIYQKKAFANELPKAIYNLIPSEIDLNDIQKLNKFLVTKQDINAFNNRKIKYKLDGQTYDLYLTDILPLYDLANGLQDNTFMQSPSRVKAIYKVLCNIDENLASKNINLKMSQKYLSKNESTGNEAQIKEDDRKNIDKAIYNKSLILTNANISVQHLVTDMKKLFLDEQFADDANKCLLAFGLNKDVLNYFAKDSTFENQEKGTIKYIQNSIQSTADNTMNSLSSQWGLLDKGERLKASYDHLAVMQSIVVDKINSFKAMQEAIKLGLENTTITTAEAVKMSNEFKMKLGL
;
A
#
# COMPACT_ATOMS: atom_id res chain seq x y z
N MET A 1 36.86 -10.81 9.09
CA MET A 1 36.25 -12.12 8.78
C MET A 1 35.85 -12.13 7.33
N VAL A 2 36.44 -13.01 6.51
CA VAL A 2 36.14 -13.08 5.07
C VAL A 2 34.77 -13.75 4.91
N ALA A 3 33.80 -13.02 4.42
CA ALA A 3 32.51 -13.57 4.04
C ALA A 3 32.73 -14.53 2.85
N LYS A 4 32.47 -15.81 3.04
CA LYS A 4 32.52 -16.77 1.93
C LYS A 4 31.17 -16.71 1.23
N SER A 5 31.15 -16.31 -0.03
CA SER A 5 29.94 -16.40 -0.86
C SER A 5 29.83 -17.78 -1.48
N PHE A 6 28.63 -18.32 -1.53
CA PHE A 6 28.31 -19.54 -2.25
C PHE A 6 27.31 -19.20 -3.35
N SER A 7 27.66 -19.45 -4.57
CA SER A 7 26.77 -19.23 -5.71
C SER A 7 26.24 -20.55 -6.24
N LEU A 8 24.92 -20.69 -6.32
CA LEU A 8 24.27 -21.77 -7.04
C LEU A 8 23.61 -21.17 -8.27
N PHE A 9 23.88 -21.70 -9.44
CA PHE A 9 23.40 -21.20 -10.73
C PHE A 9 23.73 -19.72 -11.01
N GLY A 10 24.93 -19.25 -10.60
CA GLY A 10 25.38 -17.89 -10.87
C GLY A 10 24.70 -16.78 -10.03
N ARG A 11 23.90 -17.12 -9.04
CA ARG A 11 23.33 -16.20 -8.07
C ARG A 11 23.92 -16.44 -6.69
N GLU A 12 24.42 -15.39 -6.04
CA GLU A 12 24.88 -15.44 -4.65
C GLU A 12 23.68 -15.63 -3.71
N ILE A 13 23.33 -16.88 -3.39
CA ILE A 13 22.25 -17.21 -2.44
C ILE A 13 22.74 -17.04 -0.99
N TRP A 14 24.03 -16.97 -0.80
CA TRP A 14 24.69 -17.22 0.45
C TRP A 14 24.76 -16.03 1.43
N ARG A 15 24.71 -14.81 0.96
CA ARG A 15 24.62 -13.61 1.80
C ARG A 15 23.32 -13.53 2.59
N ALA A 16 22.31 -14.24 2.17
CA ALA A 16 21.00 -14.27 2.81
C ALA A 16 20.94 -15.08 4.11
N GLU A 17 21.84 -16.08 4.29
CA GLU A 17 21.77 -16.96 5.47
C GLU A 17 22.59 -16.49 6.66
N ARG A 18 23.64 -15.71 6.50
CA ARG A 18 24.56 -15.33 7.57
C ARG A 18 24.18 -14.12 8.37
N ASP A 19 23.51 -13.17 7.77
CA ASP A 19 23.07 -11.96 8.45
C ASP A 19 21.54 -11.93 8.42
N ARG A 20 20.95 -12.46 9.48
CA ARG A 20 19.51 -12.65 9.59
C ARG A 20 18.71 -11.34 9.56
N SER A 21 19.34 -10.18 9.51
CA SER A 21 18.59 -8.93 9.59
C SER A 21 19.09 -7.78 8.72
N GLY A 22 20.37 -7.60 8.53
CA GLY A 22 20.89 -6.36 7.93
C GLY A 22 21.39 -6.50 6.48
N GLN A 23 22.30 -7.42 6.21
CA GLN A 23 22.95 -7.50 4.89
C GLN A 23 22.07 -8.09 3.79
N PHE A 24 21.19 -9.02 4.12
CA PHE A 24 20.20 -9.54 3.16
C PHE A 24 19.38 -8.41 2.54
N PHE A 25 18.93 -7.50 3.37
CA PHE A 25 18.14 -6.35 2.94
C PHE A 25 18.98 -5.29 2.23
N TYR A 26 20.22 -5.08 2.61
CA TYR A 26 21.13 -4.17 1.90
C TYR A 26 21.46 -4.66 0.49
N THR A 27 21.61 -5.94 0.28
CA THR A 27 21.85 -6.53 -1.06
C THR A 27 20.63 -6.40 -1.95
N LEU A 28 19.42 -6.47 -1.38
CA LEU A 28 18.16 -6.24 -2.08
C LEU A 28 17.96 -4.78 -2.48
N LEU A 29 18.48 -3.83 -1.69
CA LEU A 29 18.39 -2.39 -1.98
C LEU A 29 19.51 -1.88 -2.89
N GLY A 30 20.66 -2.58 -2.95
CA GLY A 30 21.82 -2.18 -3.75
C GLY A 30 21.77 -2.60 -5.21
N GLY A 31 20.82 -3.43 -5.60
CA GLY A 31 20.60 -3.83 -7.00
C GLY A 31 19.71 -2.81 -7.72
N ASN A 32 20.23 -2.20 -8.77
CA ASN A 32 19.47 -1.31 -9.67
C ASN A 32 18.46 -2.06 -10.55
N SER A 33 17.99 -3.24 -10.16
CA SER A 33 17.03 -4.00 -10.93
C SER A 33 15.62 -3.81 -10.40
N PHE A 34 14.70 -3.46 -11.27
CA PHE A 34 13.26 -3.36 -11.04
C PHE A 34 12.60 -4.71 -10.67
N ASP A 35 13.37 -5.78 -10.53
CA ASP A 35 12.96 -7.09 -10.01
C ASP A 35 12.46 -7.06 -8.54
N ASP A 36 12.45 -5.90 -7.90
CA ASP A 36 12.03 -5.75 -6.50
C ASP A 36 10.50 -5.80 -6.31
N ASN A 37 9.71 -5.71 -7.38
CA ASN A 37 8.25 -5.66 -7.29
C ASN A 37 7.65 -6.91 -6.66
N GLY A 38 8.18 -8.09 -6.96
CA GLY A 38 7.76 -9.35 -6.33
C GLY A 38 8.08 -9.40 -4.84
N LYS A 39 9.20 -8.85 -4.45
CA LYS A 39 9.66 -8.80 -3.05
C LYS A 39 8.81 -7.87 -2.20
N TYR A 40 8.36 -6.73 -2.74
CA TYR A 40 7.48 -5.81 -2.02
C TYR A 40 6.09 -6.39 -1.81
N LEU A 41 5.59 -7.18 -2.75
CA LEU A 41 4.36 -7.94 -2.58
C LEU A 41 4.53 -9.04 -1.52
N GLU A 42 5.68 -9.70 -1.47
CA GLU A 42 6.00 -10.68 -0.42
C GLU A 42 6.08 -10.02 0.97
N LEU A 43 6.66 -8.82 1.08
CA LEU A 43 6.66 -8.05 2.32
C LEU A 43 5.25 -7.70 2.79
N TYR A 44 4.36 -7.33 1.87
CA TYR A 44 2.96 -7.08 2.21
C TYR A 44 2.31 -8.29 2.89
N PHE A 45 2.62 -9.50 2.46
CA PHE A 45 2.08 -10.71 3.11
C PHE A 45 2.74 -11.03 4.46
N LYS A 46 3.96 -10.58 4.69
CA LYS A 46 4.76 -10.95 5.88
C LYS A 46 4.74 -9.88 6.97
N ASN A 47 4.79 -8.60 6.60
CA ASN A 47 4.89 -7.51 7.56
C ASN A 47 3.50 -7.02 7.98
N PRO A 48 3.12 -7.12 9.28
CA PRO A 48 1.77 -6.81 9.74
C PRO A 48 1.40 -5.33 9.59
N VAL A 49 2.34 -4.41 9.72
CA VAL A 49 2.08 -2.97 9.57
C VAL A 49 1.81 -2.63 8.12
N LEU A 50 2.65 -3.10 7.20
CA LEU A 50 2.45 -2.90 5.77
C LEU A 50 1.14 -3.53 5.30
N ASN A 51 0.85 -4.75 5.76
CA ASN A 51 -0.41 -5.44 5.47
C ASN A 51 -1.63 -4.61 5.87
N THR A 52 -1.65 -4.12 7.11
CA THR A 52 -2.76 -3.29 7.62
C THR A 52 -2.94 -2.01 6.80
N ILE A 53 -1.85 -1.30 6.49
CA ILE A 53 -1.90 -0.05 5.72
C ILE A 53 -2.42 -0.29 4.31
N VAL A 54 -1.88 -1.29 3.63
CA VAL A 54 -2.26 -1.61 2.24
C VAL A 54 -3.68 -2.12 2.16
N ASN A 55 -4.12 -2.96 3.10
CA ASN A 55 -5.50 -3.44 3.16
C ASN A 55 -6.48 -2.29 3.35
N LEU A 56 -6.26 -1.42 4.34
CA LEU A 56 -7.12 -0.26 4.57
C LEU A 56 -7.22 0.63 3.31
N ARG A 57 -6.09 0.88 2.68
CA ARG A 57 -6.06 1.67 1.44
C ARG A 57 -6.85 1.00 0.32
N SER A 58 -6.70 -0.32 0.17
CA SER A 58 -7.36 -1.10 -0.87
C SER A 58 -8.85 -1.25 -0.63
N GLU A 59 -9.27 -1.45 0.61
CA GLU A 59 -10.67 -1.50 1.01
C GLU A 59 -11.38 -0.17 0.72
N LEU A 60 -10.80 0.95 1.14
CA LEU A 60 -11.39 2.26 0.86
C LEU A 60 -11.45 2.54 -0.63
N TYR A 61 -10.40 2.22 -1.37
CA TYR A 61 -10.36 2.45 -2.82
C TYR A 61 -11.39 1.62 -3.58
N SER A 62 -11.57 0.35 -3.24
CA SER A 62 -12.48 -0.56 -3.92
C SER A 62 -13.96 -0.17 -3.76
N GLN A 63 -14.29 0.59 -2.71
CA GLN A 63 -15.66 1.04 -2.42
C GLN A 63 -16.14 2.19 -3.31
N MET A 64 -15.31 2.69 -4.26
CA MET A 64 -15.73 3.78 -5.14
C MET A 64 -17.00 3.45 -5.91
N LYS A 65 -17.89 4.43 -6.08
CA LYS A 65 -19.00 4.41 -7.00
C LYS A 65 -18.56 5.05 -8.31
N ILE A 66 -18.73 4.33 -9.42
CA ILE A 66 -18.28 4.78 -10.74
C ILE A 66 -19.48 5.24 -11.55
N GLN A 67 -19.37 6.42 -12.15
CA GLN A 67 -20.40 7.02 -12.99
C GLN A 67 -19.79 7.51 -14.30
N HIS A 68 -20.60 7.49 -15.37
CA HIS A 68 -20.25 8.02 -16.68
C HIS A 68 -21.00 9.33 -16.90
N PHE A 69 -20.28 10.38 -17.23
CA PHE A 69 -20.81 11.71 -17.47
C PHE A 69 -20.70 12.08 -18.94
N ASP A 70 -21.75 12.70 -19.47
CA ASP A 70 -21.73 13.30 -20.79
C ASP A 70 -21.01 14.67 -20.80
N LYS A 71 -20.92 15.30 -21.96
CA LYS A 71 -20.34 16.65 -22.15
C LYS A 71 -21.04 17.77 -21.38
N ASN A 72 -22.26 17.55 -20.88
CA ASN A 72 -23.07 18.50 -20.14
C ASN A 72 -23.08 18.18 -18.63
N ASP A 73 -22.15 17.32 -18.18
CA ASP A 73 -22.08 16.84 -16.79
C ASP A 73 -23.34 16.10 -16.30
N LYS A 74 -24.09 15.46 -17.20
CA LYS A 74 -25.21 14.59 -16.86
C LYS A 74 -24.75 13.14 -16.80
N VAL A 75 -25.27 12.42 -15.83
CA VAL A 75 -24.98 10.99 -15.66
C VAL A 75 -25.67 10.19 -16.76
N ILE A 76 -24.92 9.35 -17.45
CA ILE A 76 -25.42 8.36 -18.41
C ILE A 76 -25.73 7.08 -17.63
N GLU A 77 -27.03 6.78 -17.46
CA GLU A 77 -27.50 5.66 -16.63
C GLU A 77 -27.09 4.28 -17.19
N SER A 78 -27.15 4.11 -18.51
CA SER A 78 -26.80 2.85 -19.19
C SER A 78 -25.50 3.02 -19.95
N SER A 79 -24.39 2.79 -19.27
CA SER A 79 -23.05 2.89 -19.85
C SER A 79 -22.37 1.52 -19.95
N PRO A 80 -21.98 1.08 -21.15
CA PRO A 80 -21.25 -0.17 -21.32
C PRO A 80 -19.87 -0.12 -20.61
N TYR A 81 -19.28 1.07 -20.49
CA TYR A 81 -18.02 1.29 -19.79
C TYR A 81 -18.17 1.06 -18.28
N VAL A 82 -19.22 1.59 -17.68
CA VAL A 82 -19.54 1.38 -16.26
C VAL A 82 -19.85 -0.09 -16.01
N ASN A 83 -20.65 -0.72 -16.89
CA ASN A 83 -20.98 -2.14 -16.79
C ASN A 83 -19.72 -3.02 -16.81
N LEU A 84 -18.74 -2.70 -17.66
CA LEU A 84 -17.45 -3.40 -17.71
C LEU A 84 -16.66 -3.22 -16.41
N LEU A 85 -16.67 -2.03 -15.81
CA LEU A 85 -15.97 -1.77 -14.56
C LEU A 85 -16.64 -2.43 -13.35
N TYR A 86 -17.95 -2.62 -13.38
CA TYR A 86 -18.68 -3.37 -12.35
C TYR A 86 -18.55 -4.89 -12.52
N ASN A 87 -18.31 -5.36 -13.75
CA ASN A 87 -18.10 -6.77 -14.08
C ASN A 87 -16.81 -6.90 -14.91
N PRO A 88 -15.63 -6.72 -14.29
CA PRO A 88 -14.37 -6.60 -15.02
C PRO A 88 -13.98 -7.88 -15.76
N ASN A 89 -14.27 -9.03 -15.19
CA ASN A 89 -14.03 -10.33 -15.78
C ASN A 89 -14.89 -11.41 -15.10
N TYR A 90 -14.77 -12.65 -15.57
CA TYR A 90 -15.58 -13.77 -15.08
C TYR A 90 -15.31 -14.15 -13.61
N PHE A 91 -14.13 -13.83 -13.09
CA PHE A 91 -13.68 -14.31 -11.78
C PHE A 91 -13.72 -13.26 -10.66
N GLN A 92 -13.84 -11.97 -11.00
CA GLN A 92 -13.71 -10.88 -10.05
C GLN A 92 -14.93 -9.96 -10.08
N SER A 93 -15.36 -9.56 -8.90
CA SER A 93 -16.26 -8.43 -8.71
C SER A 93 -15.52 -7.09 -8.95
N LYS A 94 -16.26 -5.98 -9.00
CA LYS A 94 -15.68 -4.62 -9.02
C LYS A 94 -14.73 -4.43 -7.82
N GLU A 95 -15.21 -4.80 -6.65
CA GLU A 95 -14.49 -4.65 -5.39
C GLU A 95 -13.17 -5.41 -5.43
N ASP A 96 -13.18 -6.69 -5.82
CA ASP A 96 -11.98 -7.53 -5.92
C ASP A 96 -10.97 -6.96 -6.91
N PHE A 97 -11.45 -6.50 -8.07
CA PHE A 97 -10.60 -5.95 -9.12
C PHE A 97 -9.86 -4.68 -8.64
N PHE A 98 -10.61 -3.72 -8.07
CA PHE A 98 -10.02 -2.47 -7.61
C PHE A 98 -9.21 -2.64 -6.31
N TYR A 99 -9.59 -3.58 -5.45
CA TYR A 99 -8.77 -3.96 -4.30
C TYR A 99 -7.40 -4.46 -4.76
N GLN A 100 -7.37 -5.43 -5.67
CA GLN A 100 -6.13 -5.97 -6.24
C GLN A 100 -5.29 -4.89 -6.93
N GLN A 101 -5.93 -4.01 -7.71
CA GLN A 101 -5.27 -2.87 -8.33
C GLN A 101 -4.54 -2.00 -7.31
N MET A 102 -5.21 -1.66 -6.20
CA MET A 102 -4.62 -0.80 -5.18
C MET A 102 -3.52 -1.52 -4.39
N VAL A 103 -3.61 -2.83 -4.17
CA VAL A 103 -2.51 -3.62 -3.60
C VAL A 103 -1.26 -3.51 -4.49
N PHE A 104 -1.41 -3.67 -5.80
CA PHE A 104 -0.27 -3.55 -6.73
C PHE A 104 0.28 -2.13 -6.79
N LEU A 105 -0.56 -1.11 -6.86
CA LEU A 105 -0.13 0.29 -6.80
C LEU A 105 0.62 0.60 -5.50
N SER A 106 0.12 0.12 -4.36
CA SER A 106 0.71 0.39 -3.06
C SER A 106 2.04 -0.32 -2.86
N THR A 107 2.17 -1.56 -3.33
CA THR A 107 3.37 -2.39 -3.12
C THR A 107 4.42 -2.16 -4.19
N SER A 108 4.08 -2.24 -5.46
CA SER A 108 5.03 -2.10 -6.57
C SER A 108 5.16 -0.67 -7.10
N GLY A 109 4.22 0.23 -6.77
CA GLY A 109 4.09 1.56 -7.35
C GLY A 109 3.41 1.56 -8.71
N ASN A 110 3.12 0.38 -9.26
CA ASN A 110 2.62 0.19 -10.63
C ASN A 110 1.47 -0.81 -10.67
N ASN A 111 0.53 -0.59 -11.56
CA ASN A 111 -0.45 -1.58 -11.96
C ASN A 111 -0.62 -1.55 -13.47
N TYR A 112 -0.84 -2.69 -14.08
CA TYR A 112 -1.00 -2.85 -15.52
C TYR A 112 -2.31 -3.56 -15.79
N ILE A 113 -3.28 -2.84 -16.36
CA ILE A 113 -4.57 -3.41 -16.72
C ILE A 113 -4.47 -3.96 -18.13
N TYR A 114 -4.56 -5.27 -18.27
CA TYR A 114 -4.70 -5.93 -19.57
C TYR A 114 -6.16 -5.88 -20.02
N GLN A 115 -6.38 -5.43 -21.23
CA GLN A 115 -7.68 -5.28 -21.86
C GLN A 115 -7.86 -6.33 -22.94
N LYS A 116 -8.70 -7.33 -22.67
CA LYS A 116 -9.01 -8.39 -23.63
C LYS A 116 -9.99 -7.86 -24.66
N LYS A 117 -9.46 -7.42 -25.82
CA LYS A 117 -10.22 -6.89 -26.95
C LYS A 117 -10.39 -7.94 -28.05
N ALA A 118 -11.49 -7.89 -28.80
CA ALA A 118 -11.62 -8.67 -30.03
C ALA A 118 -10.97 -7.94 -31.22
N PHE A 119 -11.12 -6.60 -31.28
CA PHE A 119 -10.48 -5.72 -32.24
C PHE A 119 -9.90 -4.49 -31.54
N ALA A 120 -8.87 -3.90 -32.12
CA ALA A 120 -8.08 -2.83 -31.48
C ALA A 120 -8.91 -1.61 -31.03
N ASN A 121 -9.98 -1.28 -31.75
CA ASN A 121 -10.82 -0.09 -31.50
C ASN A 121 -12.10 -0.40 -30.71
N GLU A 122 -12.30 -1.62 -30.27
CA GLU A 122 -13.50 -2.00 -29.50
C GLU A 122 -13.31 -1.84 -28.00
N LEU A 123 -14.44 -1.68 -27.30
CA LEU A 123 -14.46 -1.79 -25.85
C LEU A 123 -14.01 -3.20 -25.45
N PRO A 124 -13.13 -3.33 -24.46
CA PRO A 124 -12.69 -4.64 -23.98
C PRO A 124 -13.88 -5.49 -23.52
N LYS A 125 -13.83 -6.79 -23.79
CA LYS A 125 -14.81 -7.76 -23.27
C LYS A 125 -14.53 -8.12 -21.81
N ALA A 126 -13.28 -7.98 -21.39
CA ALA A 126 -12.83 -8.21 -20.02
C ALA A 126 -11.54 -7.44 -19.76
N ILE A 127 -11.29 -7.10 -18.49
CA ILE A 127 -10.09 -6.45 -18.01
C ILE A 127 -9.50 -7.24 -16.85
N TYR A 128 -8.16 -7.28 -16.77
CA TYR A 128 -7.41 -8.02 -15.76
C TYR A 128 -6.24 -7.19 -15.24
N ASN A 129 -6.00 -7.22 -13.95
CA ASN A 129 -4.77 -6.68 -13.39
C ASN A 129 -3.65 -7.70 -13.58
N LEU A 130 -2.57 -7.31 -14.25
CA LEU A 130 -1.37 -8.12 -14.39
C LEU A 130 -0.49 -7.97 -13.15
N ILE A 131 0.17 -9.06 -12.75
CA ILE A 131 1.13 -9.04 -11.64
C ILE A 131 2.36 -8.23 -12.10
N PRO A 132 2.69 -7.11 -11.45
CA PRO A 132 3.75 -6.21 -11.95
C PRO A 132 5.14 -6.84 -12.00
N SER A 133 5.46 -7.81 -11.13
CA SER A 133 6.74 -8.52 -11.13
C SER A 133 6.89 -9.50 -12.31
N GLU A 134 5.80 -9.89 -12.94
CA GLU A 134 5.79 -10.88 -14.02
C GLU A 134 5.81 -10.23 -15.42
N ILE A 135 5.84 -8.89 -15.47
CA ILE A 135 5.91 -8.13 -16.73
C ILE A 135 7.37 -7.80 -17.04
N ASP A 136 7.82 -8.20 -18.21
CA ASP A 136 9.14 -7.84 -18.73
C ASP A 136 9.05 -6.57 -19.59
N LEU A 137 9.54 -5.46 -19.04
CA LEU A 137 9.59 -4.15 -19.69
C LEU A 137 10.98 -3.80 -20.26
N ASN A 138 11.95 -4.72 -20.22
CA ASN A 138 13.35 -4.42 -20.59
C ASN A 138 13.49 -3.87 -22.01
N ASP A 139 12.71 -4.38 -22.95
CA ASP A 139 12.75 -3.92 -24.34
C ASP A 139 12.11 -2.55 -24.54
N ILE A 140 11.17 -2.17 -23.65
CA ILE A 140 10.49 -0.88 -23.69
C ILE A 140 11.32 0.20 -23.00
N GLN A 141 12.04 -0.13 -21.95
CA GLN A 141 12.91 0.82 -21.23
C GLN A 141 14.02 1.41 -22.10
N LYS A 142 14.44 0.67 -23.13
CA LYS A 142 15.42 1.13 -24.12
C LYS A 142 14.84 2.15 -25.10
N LEU A 143 13.52 2.33 -25.11
CA LEU A 143 12.88 3.32 -25.97
C LEU A 143 13.14 4.72 -25.43
N ASN A 144 13.44 5.62 -26.35
CA ASN A 144 13.57 7.02 -26.01
C ASN A 144 12.24 7.53 -25.38
N LYS A 145 12.35 8.27 -24.29
CA LYS A 145 11.19 8.80 -23.53
C LYS A 145 10.27 9.69 -24.39
N PHE A 146 10.78 10.20 -25.49
CA PHE A 146 10.08 11.12 -26.36
C PHE A 146 9.84 10.47 -27.71
N LEU A 147 8.64 9.97 -27.92
CA LEU A 147 8.14 9.56 -29.23
C LEU A 147 7.79 10.82 -30.02
N VAL A 148 8.74 11.30 -30.80
CA VAL A 148 8.65 12.61 -31.48
C VAL A 148 7.91 12.51 -32.80
N THR A 149 7.91 11.35 -33.47
CA THR A 149 7.32 11.18 -34.78
C THR A 149 6.10 10.23 -34.75
N LYS A 150 5.19 10.37 -35.74
CA LYS A 150 4.08 9.42 -35.93
C LYS A 150 4.57 7.98 -36.18
N GLN A 151 5.74 7.85 -36.82
CA GLN A 151 6.35 6.56 -37.09
C GLN A 151 6.81 5.87 -35.80
N ASP A 152 7.35 6.64 -34.86
CA ASP A 152 7.78 6.14 -33.55
C ASP A 152 6.57 5.68 -32.73
N ILE A 153 5.47 6.43 -32.78
CA ILE A 153 4.21 6.08 -32.11
C ILE A 153 3.64 4.77 -32.68
N ASN A 154 3.63 4.61 -34.00
CA ASN A 154 3.16 3.37 -34.63
C ASN A 154 4.06 2.17 -34.29
N ALA A 155 5.38 2.37 -34.28
CA ALA A 155 6.33 1.35 -33.88
C ALA A 155 6.15 0.97 -32.40
N PHE A 156 5.82 1.92 -31.53
CA PHE A 156 5.53 1.71 -30.13
C PHE A 156 4.24 0.91 -29.95
N ASN A 157 3.16 1.29 -30.63
CA ASN A 157 1.86 0.64 -30.51
C ASN A 157 1.87 -0.83 -30.99
N ASN A 158 2.72 -1.17 -31.94
CA ASN A 158 2.87 -2.54 -32.45
C ASN A 158 3.82 -3.40 -31.60
N ARG A 159 4.40 -2.86 -30.54
CA ARG A 159 5.29 -3.64 -29.67
C ARG A 159 4.51 -4.58 -28.78
N LYS A 160 5.18 -5.69 -28.50
CA LYS A 160 4.70 -6.68 -27.56
C LYS A 160 5.58 -6.66 -26.31
N ILE A 161 4.97 -6.83 -25.18
CA ILE A 161 5.63 -7.11 -23.91
C ILE A 161 5.42 -8.56 -23.52
N LYS A 162 6.35 -9.10 -22.77
CA LYS A 162 6.27 -10.47 -22.27
C LYS A 162 5.70 -10.47 -20.88
N TYR A 163 4.65 -11.26 -20.69
CA TYR A 163 4.06 -11.53 -19.39
C TYR A 163 4.26 -12.99 -19.03
N LYS A 164 4.83 -13.26 -17.86
CA LYS A 164 5.12 -14.62 -17.37
C LYS A 164 4.05 -14.99 -16.36
N LEU A 165 3.36 -16.10 -16.60
CA LEU A 165 2.37 -16.65 -15.69
C LEU A 165 2.48 -18.17 -15.68
N ASP A 166 2.61 -18.78 -14.49
CA ASP A 166 2.69 -20.22 -14.29
C ASP A 166 3.73 -20.93 -15.19
N GLY A 167 4.88 -20.29 -15.37
CA GLY A 167 5.98 -20.80 -16.20
C GLY A 167 5.78 -20.63 -17.70
N GLN A 168 4.64 -20.10 -18.14
CA GLN A 168 4.37 -19.75 -19.54
C GLN A 168 4.64 -18.27 -19.81
N THR A 169 5.06 -17.94 -21.02
CA THR A 169 5.27 -16.57 -21.46
C THR A 169 4.24 -16.20 -22.51
N TYR A 170 3.53 -15.11 -22.25
CA TYR A 170 2.52 -14.55 -23.14
C TYR A 170 3.04 -13.25 -23.75
N ASP A 171 2.88 -13.12 -25.06
CA ASP A 171 3.18 -11.89 -25.79
C ASP A 171 1.90 -11.03 -25.84
N LEU A 172 1.91 -9.90 -25.14
CA LEU A 172 0.78 -8.96 -25.08
C LEU A 172 1.11 -7.70 -25.87
N TYR A 173 0.17 -7.18 -26.65
CA TYR A 173 0.35 -5.90 -27.31
C TYR A 173 0.33 -4.76 -26.31
N LEU A 174 1.23 -3.81 -26.47
CA LEU A 174 1.34 -2.68 -25.56
C LEU A 174 0.06 -1.81 -25.56
N THR A 175 -0.64 -1.72 -26.71
CA THR A 175 -1.93 -1.03 -26.84
C THR A 175 -3.05 -1.64 -26.00
N ASP A 176 -2.93 -2.91 -25.64
CA ASP A 176 -3.93 -3.60 -24.83
C ASP A 176 -3.64 -3.48 -23.33
N ILE A 177 -2.60 -2.74 -22.97
CA ILE A 177 -2.20 -2.56 -21.59
C ILE A 177 -2.34 -1.10 -21.20
N LEU A 178 -3.08 -0.86 -20.11
CA LEU A 178 -3.15 0.44 -19.45
C LEU A 178 -2.24 0.44 -18.23
N PRO A 179 -1.12 1.16 -18.28
CA PRO A 179 -0.27 1.32 -17.10
C PRO A 179 -0.85 2.40 -16.17
N LEU A 180 -0.89 2.10 -14.89
CA LEU A 180 -1.27 3.02 -13.83
C LEU A 180 -0.13 3.15 -12.82
N TYR A 181 0.02 4.33 -12.24
CA TYR A 181 1.14 4.68 -11.37
C TYR A 181 0.64 5.28 -10.06
N ASP A 182 1.26 4.90 -8.94
CA ASP A 182 0.97 5.51 -7.63
C ASP A 182 1.69 6.86 -7.46
N LEU A 183 2.91 6.96 -7.98
CA LEU A 183 3.70 8.18 -8.04
C LEU A 183 3.98 8.55 -9.51
N ALA A 184 4.74 9.62 -9.72
CA ALA A 184 5.06 10.05 -11.07
C ALA A 184 5.90 9.00 -11.83
N ASN A 185 5.51 8.77 -13.08
CA ASN A 185 6.24 7.92 -14.02
C ASN A 185 7.51 8.62 -14.53
N GLY A 186 8.56 7.84 -14.82
CA GLY A 186 9.75 8.32 -15.51
C GLY A 186 10.64 9.28 -14.71
N LEU A 187 10.61 9.22 -13.39
CA LEU A 187 11.45 10.04 -12.51
C LEU A 187 12.94 9.72 -12.60
N GLN A 188 13.29 8.52 -13.08
CA GLN A 188 14.67 8.08 -13.25
C GLN A 188 14.90 7.63 -14.71
N ASP A 189 16.16 7.60 -15.14
CA ASP A 189 16.53 7.05 -16.44
C ASP A 189 16.17 5.56 -16.50
N ASN A 190 15.74 5.11 -17.68
CA ASN A 190 15.27 3.75 -17.94
C ASN A 190 14.04 3.30 -17.11
N THR A 191 13.22 4.24 -16.62
CA THR A 191 11.99 3.95 -15.88
C THR A 191 10.71 4.28 -16.66
N PHE A 192 10.79 4.22 -18.00
CA PHE A 192 9.60 4.41 -18.83
C PHE A 192 8.54 3.36 -18.49
N MET A 193 7.29 3.78 -18.32
CA MET A 193 6.17 2.97 -17.86
C MET A 193 6.34 2.36 -16.45
N GLN A 194 7.18 2.95 -15.62
CA GLN A 194 7.38 2.52 -14.23
C GLN A 194 7.44 3.72 -13.30
N SER A 195 6.91 3.50 -12.10
CA SER A 195 6.95 4.44 -10.98
C SER A 195 7.65 3.77 -9.79
N PRO A 196 8.38 4.51 -8.96
CA PRO A 196 8.96 3.94 -7.75
C PRO A 196 7.89 3.53 -6.75
N SER A 197 8.12 2.42 -6.06
CA SER A 197 7.27 1.97 -4.96
C SER A 197 7.43 2.86 -3.72
N ARG A 198 6.33 3.16 -3.01
CA ARG A 198 6.38 3.77 -1.67
C ARG A 198 7.09 2.86 -0.66
N VAL A 199 6.92 1.55 -0.80
CA VAL A 199 7.56 0.54 0.05
C VAL A 199 9.09 0.65 -0.02
N LYS A 200 9.66 1.01 -1.18
CA LYS A 200 11.08 1.25 -1.33
C LYS A 200 11.59 2.34 -0.38
N ALA A 201 10.83 3.42 -0.21
CA ALA A 201 11.22 4.53 0.65
C ALA A 201 11.22 4.16 2.14
N ILE A 202 10.31 3.31 2.57
CA ILE A 202 10.15 2.89 3.97
C ILE A 202 10.75 1.52 4.26
N TYR A 203 11.45 0.94 3.31
CA TYR A 203 11.93 -0.44 3.42
C TYR A 203 12.76 -0.70 4.69
N LYS A 204 13.70 0.21 5.01
CA LYS A 204 14.50 0.10 6.24
C LYS A 204 13.65 0.14 7.51
N VAL A 205 12.59 0.94 7.50
CA VAL A 205 11.67 1.06 8.63
C VAL A 205 10.90 -0.24 8.81
N LEU A 206 10.45 -0.86 7.72
CA LEU A 206 9.80 -2.18 7.77
C LEU A 206 10.73 -3.28 8.30
N CYS A 207 12.01 -3.23 7.93
CA CYS A 207 13.01 -4.14 8.48
C CYS A 207 13.19 -3.95 10.01
N ASN A 208 13.25 -2.71 10.48
CA ASN A 208 13.34 -2.42 11.92
C ASN A 208 12.11 -2.97 12.66
N ILE A 209 10.92 -2.89 12.07
CA ILE A 209 9.69 -3.46 12.63
C ILE A 209 9.84 -4.98 12.77
N ASP A 210 10.29 -5.67 11.71
CA ASP A 210 10.47 -7.12 11.73
C ASP A 210 11.54 -7.55 12.75
N GLU A 211 12.66 -6.82 12.85
CA GLU A 211 13.71 -7.05 13.86
C GLU A 211 13.21 -6.81 15.27
N ASN A 212 12.41 -5.77 15.48
CA ASN A 212 11.80 -5.48 16.76
C ASN A 212 10.86 -6.61 17.20
N LEU A 213 10.00 -7.11 16.30
CA LEU A 213 9.13 -8.25 16.56
C LEU A 213 9.93 -9.53 16.83
N ALA A 214 11.01 -9.77 16.08
CA ALA A 214 11.90 -10.90 16.29
C ALA A 214 12.60 -10.81 17.66
N SER A 215 13.10 -9.62 18.04
CA SER A 215 13.73 -9.37 19.33
C SER A 215 12.77 -9.60 20.50
N LYS A 216 11.52 -9.13 20.38
CA LYS A 216 10.47 -9.43 21.38
C LYS A 216 10.22 -10.93 21.51
N ASN A 217 10.13 -11.64 20.39
CA ASN A 217 9.90 -13.09 20.39
C ASN A 217 11.09 -13.84 21.03
N ILE A 218 12.34 -13.44 20.73
CA ILE A 218 13.54 -13.99 21.35
C ILE A 218 13.53 -13.71 22.85
N ASN A 219 13.25 -12.48 23.27
CA ASN A 219 13.21 -12.10 24.68
C ASN A 219 12.13 -12.86 25.45
N LEU A 220 10.93 -13.04 24.85
CA LEU A 220 9.88 -13.87 25.43
C LEU A 220 10.29 -15.34 25.57
N LYS A 221 11.01 -15.89 24.60
CA LYS A 221 11.56 -17.25 24.69
C LYS A 221 12.69 -17.34 25.72
N MET A 222 13.51 -16.30 25.83
CA MET A 222 14.63 -16.25 26.77
C MET A 222 14.18 -15.96 28.20
N SER A 223 13.05 -15.27 28.42
CA SER A 223 12.53 -15.03 29.77
C SER A 223 12.20 -16.31 30.55
N GLN A 224 12.09 -17.43 29.85
CA GLN A 224 11.85 -18.75 30.41
C GLN A 224 13.16 -19.58 30.53
N LYS A 225 14.31 -19.01 30.17
CA LYS A 225 15.59 -19.71 30.14
C LYS A 225 16.50 -19.14 31.22
N TYR A 226 17.11 -20.03 31.94
CA TYR A 226 18.06 -19.72 33.01
C TYR A 226 19.43 -20.25 32.61
N LEU A 227 20.45 -19.42 32.69
CA LEU A 227 21.84 -19.86 32.61
C LEU A 227 22.36 -20.15 34.00
N SER A 228 22.93 -21.32 34.15
CA SER A 228 23.60 -21.70 35.40
C SER A 228 25.09 -21.39 35.32
N LYS A 229 25.60 -20.74 36.30
CA LYS A 229 27.03 -20.66 36.56
C LYS A 229 27.32 -21.57 37.73
N ASN A 230 28.24 -22.50 37.52
CA ASN A 230 28.74 -23.32 38.63
C ASN A 230 29.72 -22.49 39.42
N GLU A 231 29.36 -22.06 40.63
CA GLU A 231 30.28 -21.50 41.58
C GLU A 231 30.92 -22.65 42.37
N SER A 232 31.84 -23.40 41.74
CA SER A 232 32.65 -24.33 42.49
C SER A 232 33.89 -23.63 43.01
N THR A 233 33.96 -23.48 44.28
CA THR A 233 35.20 -23.26 45.06
C THR A 233 36.03 -24.58 45.02
N GLY A 234 36.95 -24.67 44.06
CA GLY A 234 37.95 -25.72 44.06
C GLY A 234 37.61 -26.97 43.27
N ASN A 235 38.38 -27.19 42.22
CA ASN A 235 38.35 -28.27 41.25
C ASN A 235 37.12 -28.33 40.36
N GLU A 236 37.32 -27.83 39.20
CA GLU A 236 36.58 -27.84 37.94
C GLU A 236 35.60 -29.01 37.77
N ALA A 237 34.40 -28.87 38.26
CA ALA A 237 33.30 -29.71 37.81
C ALA A 237 32.73 -29.11 36.54
N GLN A 238 33.33 -29.46 35.38
CA GLN A 238 32.70 -29.22 34.09
C GLN A 238 31.33 -29.91 34.09
N ILE A 239 30.32 -29.17 33.65
CA ILE A 239 28.99 -29.76 33.41
C ILE A 239 29.19 -30.96 32.48
N LYS A 240 28.84 -32.15 32.93
CA LYS A 240 28.96 -33.37 32.15
C LYS A 240 28.19 -33.20 30.84
N GLU A 241 28.71 -33.76 29.77
CA GLU A 241 28.13 -33.60 28.44
C GLU A 241 26.67 -34.08 28.36
N ASP A 242 26.31 -35.07 29.16
CA ASP A 242 24.92 -35.57 29.26
C ASP A 242 23.99 -34.56 29.98
N ASP A 243 24.48 -33.89 31.02
CA ASP A 243 23.71 -32.82 31.68
C ASP A 243 23.53 -31.61 30.74
N ARG A 244 24.55 -31.29 29.94
CA ARG A 244 24.47 -30.23 28.92
C ARG A 244 23.41 -30.57 27.85
N LYS A 245 23.40 -31.81 27.35
CA LYS A 245 22.40 -32.29 26.39
C LYS A 245 20.98 -32.28 26.98
N ASN A 246 20.84 -32.63 28.26
CA ASN A 246 19.55 -32.61 28.95
C ASN A 246 19.05 -31.18 29.21
N ILE A 247 19.95 -30.26 29.55
CA ILE A 247 19.65 -28.83 29.68
C ILE A 247 19.22 -28.27 28.33
N ASP A 248 19.95 -28.55 27.24
CA ASP A 248 19.59 -28.09 25.88
C ASP A 248 18.24 -28.62 25.44
N LYS A 249 17.96 -29.91 25.68
CA LYS A 249 16.64 -30.50 25.39
C LYS A 249 15.52 -29.89 26.23
N ALA A 250 15.76 -29.67 27.53
CA ALA A 250 14.77 -29.07 28.42
C ALA A 250 14.51 -27.61 28.07
N ILE A 251 15.53 -26.88 27.64
CA ILE A 251 15.41 -25.52 27.12
C ILE A 251 14.60 -25.51 25.81
N TYR A 252 14.87 -26.46 24.91
CA TYR A 252 14.14 -26.55 23.62
C TYR A 252 12.68 -26.93 23.83
N ASN A 253 12.40 -27.89 24.73
CA ASN A 253 11.07 -28.43 24.98
C ASN A 253 10.25 -27.66 26.04
N LYS A 254 10.77 -26.55 26.56
CA LYS A 254 10.12 -25.78 27.65
C LYS A 254 9.81 -26.61 28.91
N SER A 255 10.61 -27.64 29.17
CA SER A 255 10.42 -28.53 30.31
C SER A 255 11.28 -28.09 31.52
N LEU A 256 10.91 -28.56 32.70
CA LEU A 256 11.69 -28.34 33.94
C LEU A 256 13.11 -28.93 33.76
N ILE A 257 14.12 -28.15 34.15
CA ILE A 257 15.50 -28.60 34.13
C ILE A 257 15.77 -29.29 35.45
N LEU A 258 15.91 -30.61 35.47
CA LEU A 258 16.34 -31.39 36.59
C LEU A 258 17.81 -31.77 36.33
N THR A 259 18.69 -31.29 37.19
CA THR A 259 20.14 -31.58 37.13
C THR A 259 20.71 -31.73 38.56
N ASN A 260 21.69 -32.59 38.72
CA ASN A 260 22.42 -32.75 39.98
C ASN A 260 23.59 -31.77 40.14
N ALA A 261 23.79 -30.88 39.14
CA ALA A 261 24.83 -29.86 39.21
C ALA A 261 24.35 -28.65 40.04
N ASN A 262 25.31 -28.06 40.80
CA ASN A 262 25.03 -26.84 41.56
C ASN A 262 24.85 -25.68 40.58
N ILE A 263 23.61 -25.30 40.31
CA ILE A 263 23.24 -24.34 39.27
C ILE A 263 22.75 -23.06 39.92
N SER A 264 23.44 -21.96 39.72
CA SER A 264 22.86 -20.63 39.99
C SER A 264 22.13 -20.09 38.77
N VAL A 265 20.89 -19.70 38.98
CA VAL A 265 20.01 -19.21 37.93
C VAL A 265 20.20 -17.72 37.77
N GLN A 266 20.76 -17.29 36.64
CA GLN A 266 20.81 -15.87 36.27
C GLN A 266 19.76 -15.58 35.17
N HIS A 267 18.92 -14.60 35.43
CA HIS A 267 18.01 -14.07 34.39
C HIS A 267 18.81 -13.39 33.28
N LEU A 268 18.75 -13.96 32.09
CA LEU A 268 19.39 -13.40 30.90
C LEU A 268 18.55 -12.32 30.23
N VAL A 269 17.43 -11.96 30.85
CA VAL A 269 16.49 -11.04 30.24
C VAL A 269 16.90 -9.61 30.55
N THR A 270 17.23 -8.87 29.54
CA THR A 270 17.23 -7.42 29.60
C THR A 270 15.78 -6.97 29.83
N ASP A 271 15.54 -6.10 30.78
CA ASP A 271 14.24 -5.53 31.06
C ASP A 271 13.66 -4.94 29.73
N MET A 272 12.60 -5.58 29.20
CA MET A 272 12.01 -5.18 27.91
C MET A 272 11.54 -3.73 27.92
N LYS A 273 11.17 -3.20 29.11
CA LYS A 273 10.81 -1.78 29.25
C LYS A 273 12.00 -0.86 29.01
N LYS A 274 13.23 -1.29 29.38
CA LYS A 274 14.44 -0.51 29.12
C LYS A 274 14.88 -0.48 27.65
N LEU A 275 14.37 -1.41 26.83
CA LEU A 275 14.67 -1.45 25.40
C LEU A 275 13.72 -0.57 24.58
N PHE A 276 12.68 0.05 25.19
CA PHE A 276 11.70 0.91 24.51
C PHE A 276 11.13 0.31 23.21
N LEU A 277 11.08 -1.02 23.10
CA LEU A 277 10.71 -1.72 21.85
C LEU A 277 9.28 -1.40 21.41
N ASP A 278 8.37 -1.14 22.34
CA ASP A 278 6.99 -0.77 22.02
C ASP A 278 6.90 0.65 21.46
N GLU A 279 7.66 1.58 21.99
CA GLU A 279 7.71 2.97 21.52
C GLU A 279 8.38 3.04 20.16
N GLN A 280 9.50 2.32 19.97
CA GLN A 280 10.19 2.24 18.68
C GLN A 280 9.29 1.61 17.60
N PHE A 281 8.56 0.54 17.95
CA PHE A 281 7.61 -0.08 17.03
C PHE A 281 6.52 0.92 16.62
N ALA A 282 5.93 1.64 17.58
CA ALA A 282 4.90 2.63 17.31
C ALA A 282 5.42 3.80 16.44
N ASP A 283 6.64 4.26 16.69
CA ASP A 283 7.27 5.32 15.91
C ASP A 283 7.56 4.86 14.47
N ASP A 284 8.11 3.68 14.29
CA ASP A 284 8.38 3.12 12.97
C ASP A 284 7.08 2.82 12.20
N ALA A 285 6.04 2.33 12.87
CA ALA A 285 4.73 2.17 12.26
C ALA A 285 4.13 3.52 11.83
N ASN A 286 4.27 4.57 12.63
CA ASN A 286 3.83 5.92 12.25
C ASN A 286 4.58 6.47 11.03
N LYS A 287 5.87 6.22 10.90
CA LYS A 287 6.65 6.58 9.70
C LYS A 287 6.10 5.86 8.45
N CYS A 288 5.72 4.59 8.60
CA CYS A 288 5.06 3.85 7.51
C CYS A 288 3.72 4.48 7.13
N LEU A 289 2.87 4.82 8.11
CA LEU A 289 1.59 5.51 7.86
C LEU A 289 1.77 6.79 7.06
N LEU A 290 2.71 7.65 7.49
CA LEU A 290 3.00 8.93 6.83
C LEU A 290 3.44 8.76 5.38
N ALA A 291 4.21 7.73 5.05
CA ALA A 291 4.63 7.45 3.68
C ALA A 291 3.46 7.12 2.75
N PHE A 292 2.37 6.58 3.30
CA PHE A 292 1.12 6.34 2.58
C PHE A 292 0.10 7.48 2.70
N GLY A 293 0.47 8.59 3.35
CA GLY A 293 -0.42 9.74 3.55
C GLY A 293 -1.50 9.51 4.61
N LEU A 294 -1.35 8.48 5.43
CA LEU A 294 -2.25 8.17 6.54
C LEU A 294 -1.85 8.95 7.78
N ASN A 295 -2.84 9.48 8.50
CA ASN A 295 -2.61 10.02 9.84
C ASN A 295 -2.69 8.88 10.87
N LYS A 296 -1.89 8.99 11.94
CA LYS A 296 -1.91 8.06 13.09
C LYS A 296 -3.31 7.87 13.70
N ASP A 297 -4.16 8.90 13.59
CA ASP A 297 -5.51 8.86 14.16
C ASP A 297 -6.46 7.91 13.42
N VAL A 298 -6.15 7.54 12.18
CA VAL A 298 -6.97 6.62 11.37
C VAL A 298 -6.84 5.18 11.85
N LEU A 299 -5.67 4.79 12.36
CA LEU A 299 -5.41 3.44 12.87
C LEU A 299 -5.23 3.49 14.39
N ASN A 300 -6.23 3.07 15.12
CA ASN A 300 -6.29 3.04 16.59
C ASN A 300 -5.14 2.30 17.26
N TYR A 301 -4.48 1.39 16.54
CA TYR A 301 -3.37 0.59 17.07
C TYR A 301 -2.18 1.43 17.54
N PHE A 302 -2.04 2.65 17.01
CA PHE A 302 -0.88 3.49 17.23
C PHE A 302 -1.18 4.78 17.98
N ALA A 303 -2.44 5.10 18.21
CA ALA A 303 -2.88 6.32 18.90
C ALA A 303 -3.57 5.96 20.21
N LYS A 304 -2.84 6.04 21.34
CA LYS A 304 -3.38 5.77 22.67
C LYS A 304 -4.53 6.72 23.07
N ASP A 305 -4.60 7.91 22.45
CA ASP A 305 -5.52 9.00 22.82
C ASP A 305 -6.40 9.46 21.64
N SER A 306 -6.56 8.66 20.58
CA SER A 306 -7.42 9.04 19.45
C SER A 306 -8.89 8.85 19.79
N THR A 307 -9.66 9.92 19.68
CA THR A 307 -11.11 9.88 19.81
C THR A 307 -11.76 9.39 18.52
N PHE A 308 -12.98 8.87 18.61
CA PHE A 308 -13.75 8.44 17.43
C PHE A 308 -13.90 9.57 16.39
N GLU A 309 -14.14 10.79 16.84
CA GLU A 309 -14.23 11.98 15.97
C GLU A 309 -12.93 12.26 15.21
N ASN A 310 -11.77 12.09 15.85
CA ASN A 310 -10.47 12.28 15.19
C ASN A 310 -10.22 11.21 14.13
N GLN A 311 -10.66 9.97 14.39
CA GLN A 311 -10.55 8.87 13.42
C GLN A 311 -11.43 9.11 12.20
N GLU A 312 -12.67 9.53 12.41
CA GLU A 312 -13.60 9.85 11.34
C GLU A 312 -13.05 10.99 10.46
N LYS A 313 -12.65 12.11 11.08
CA LYS A 313 -12.03 13.24 10.38
C LYS A 313 -10.72 12.84 9.66
N GLY A 314 -9.92 11.97 10.27
CA GLY A 314 -8.70 11.44 9.66
C GLY A 314 -9.01 10.61 8.42
N THR A 315 -9.99 9.72 8.49
CA THR A 315 -10.45 8.88 7.38
C THR A 315 -11.02 9.72 6.23
N ILE A 316 -11.85 10.72 6.54
CA ILE A 316 -12.38 11.66 5.55
C ILE A 316 -11.25 12.35 4.78
N LYS A 317 -10.29 12.94 5.50
CA LYS A 317 -9.13 13.61 4.87
C LYS A 317 -8.32 12.65 4.02
N TYR A 318 -8.15 11.42 4.45
CA TYR A 318 -7.43 10.40 3.70
C TYR A 318 -8.14 10.05 2.40
N ILE A 319 -9.46 9.85 2.46
CA ILE A 319 -10.28 9.60 1.26
C ILE A 319 -10.14 10.77 0.29
N GLN A 320 -10.35 12.00 0.74
CA GLN A 320 -10.33 13.19 -0.11
C GLN A 320 -8.96 13.48 -0.73
N ASN A 321 -7.88 13.35 0.03
CA ASN A 321 -6.56 13.79 -0.41
C ASN A 321 -5.74 12.70 -1.11
N SER A 322 -5.97 11.42 -0.78
CA SER A 322 -5.17 10.32 -1.31
C SER A 322 -5.98 9.36 -2.17
N ILE A 323 -7.08 8.83 -1.64
CA ILE A 323 -7.86 7.80 -2.33
C ILE A 323 -8.59 8.37 -3.54
N GLN A 324 -9.29 9.49 -3.37
CA GLN A 324 -10.01 10.16 -4.46
C GLN A 324 -9.07 10.54 -5.61
N SER A 325 -7.91 11.10 -5.32
CA SER A 325 -6.92 11.47 -6.33
C SER A 325 -6.45 10.25 -7.14
N THR A 326 -6.19 9.11 -6.49
CA THR A 326 -5.80 7.87 -7.17
C THR A 326 -6.96 7.32 -8.03
N ALA A 327 -8.19 7.40 -7.52
CA ALA A 327 -9.38 6.97 -8.25
C ALA A 327 -9.65 7.86 -9.49
N ASP A 328 -9.52 9.17 -9.34
CA ASP A 328 -9.68 10.13 -10.44
C ASP A 328 -8.62 9.91 -11.51
N ASN A 329 -7.36 9.67 -11.14
CA ASN A 329 -6.30 9.33 -12.09
C ASN A 329 -6.61 8.04 -12.86
N THR A 330 -7.12 7.02 -12.18
CA THR A 330 -7.54 5.77 -12.82
C THR A 330 -8.69 6.00 -13.80
N MET A 331 -9.73 6.72 -13.39
CA MET A 331 -10.89 7.02 -14.24
C MET A 331 -10.51 7.88 -15.45
N ASN A 332 -9.63 8.86 -15.26
CA ASN A 332 -9.12 9.70 -16.35
C ASN A 332 -8.29 8.88 -17.35
N SER A 333 -7.43 7.98 -16.86
CA SER A 333 -6.62 7.11 -17.71
C SER A 333 -7.50 6.16 -18.55
N LEU A 334 -8.52 5.57 -17.93
CA LEU A 334 -9.51 4.73 -18.61
C LEU A 334 -10.33 5.54 -19.63
N SER A 335 -10.79 6.73 -19.25
CA SER A 335 -11.54 7.63 -20.14
C SER A 335 -10.74 8.02 -21.37
N SER A 336 -9.45 8.33 -21.18
CA SER A 336 -8.52 8.65 -22.27
C SER A 336 -8.32 7.45 -23.20
N GLN A 337 -7.99 6.29 -22.66
CA GLN A 337 -7.70 5.10 -23.45
C GLN A 337 -8.92 4.57 -24.21
N TRP A 338 -10.13 4.76 -23.67
CA TRP A 338 -11.38 4.36 -24.32
C TRP A 338 -11.96 5.44 -25.24
N GLY A 339 -11.24 6.54 -25.47
CA GLY A 339 -11.65 7.62 -26.36
C GLY A 339 -12.90 8.38 -25.91
N LEU A 340 -13.20 8.38 -24.61
CA LEU A 340 -14.33 9.12 -24.04
C LEU A 340 -14.04 10.62 -24.02
N LEU A 341 -12.80 11.00 -23.71
CA LEU A 341 -12.40 12.41 -23.64
C LEU A 341 -12.58 13.12 -25.01
N ASP A 342 -12.36 12.41 -26.12
CA ASP A 342 -12.56 12.95 -27.47
C ASP A 342 -14.03 13.28 -27.75
N LYS A 343 -14.95 12.61 -27.05
CA LYS A 343 -16.41 12.83 -27.13
C LYS A 343 -16.89 13.87 -26.12
N GLY A 344 -16.00 14.38 -25.27
CA GLY A 344 -16.33 15.22 -24.11
C GLY A 344 -16.98 14.45 -22.96
N GLU A 345 -16.90 13.13 -22.98
CA GLU A 345 -17.43 12.23 -21.95
C GLU A 345 -16.33 11.83 -20.97
N ARG A 346 -16.70 11.46 -19.74
CA ARG A 346 -15.74 11.04 -18.73
C ARG A 346 -16.32 10.05 -17.73
N LEU A 347 -15.46 9.20 -17.22
CA LEU A 347 -15.72 8.40 -16.02
C LEU A 347 -15.32 9.17 -14.79
N LYS A 348 -16.07 9.05 -13.72
CA LYS A 348 -15.77 9.66 -12.42
C LYS A 348 -16.03 8.67 -11.30
N ALA A 349 -15.11 8.64 -10.34
CA ALA A 349 -15.28 7.92 -9.09
C ALA A 349 -15.81 8.85 -8.00
N SER A 350 -16.71 8.36 -7.13
CA SER A 350 -17.21 9.09 -5.96
C SER A 350 -17.25 8.18 -4.74
N TYR A 351 -17.05 8.77 -3.58
CA TYR A 351 -17.13 8.14 -2.26
C TYR A 351 -18.25 8.73 -1.40
N ASP A 352 -19.11 9.60 -1.95
CA ASP A 352 -20.17 10.33 -1.22
C ASP A 352 -21.20 9.41 -0.57
N HIS A 353 -21.34 8.18 -1.07
CA HIS A 353 -22.24 7.17 -0.52
C HIS A 353 -21.73 6.52 0.78
N LEU A 354 -20.46 6.70 1.13
CA LEU A 354 -19.90 6.14 2.36
C LEU A 354 -20.45 6.88 3.59
N ALA A 355 -20.80 6.13 4.62
CA ALA A 355 -21.36 6.71 5.85
C ALA A 355 -20.46 7.79 6.45
N VAL A 356 -19.14 7.58 6.43
CA VAL A 356 -18.14 8.54 6.90
C VAL A 356 -18.14 9.86 6.08
N MET A 357 -18.49 9.80 4.79
CA MET A 357 -18.59 11.00 3.95
C MET A 357 -19.92 11.71 4.10
N GLN A 358 -20.97 11.00 4.50
CA GLN A 358 -22.29 11.59 4.73
C GLN A 358 -22.34 12.53 5.93
N SER A 359 -21.47 12.34 6.93
CA SER A 359 -21.32 13.27 8.05
C SER A 359 -20.96 14.68 7.58
N ILE A 360 -20.10 14.81 6.56
CA ILE A 360 -19.77 16.10 5.94
C ILE A 360 -21.02 16.76 5.32
N VAL A 361 -21.86 15.97 4.65
CA VAL A 361 -23.08 16.49 4.02
C VAL A 361 -24.04 17.00 5.08
N VAL A 362 -24.18 16.28 6.19
CA VAL A 362 -25.00 16.71 7.34
C VAL A 362 -24.44 17.99 7.94
N ASP A 363 -23.12 18.09 8.14
CA ASP A 363 -22.48 19.29 8.66
C ASP A 363 -22.64 20.49 7.71
N LYS A 364 -22.54 20.27 6.40
CA LYS A 364 -22.82 21.30 5.38
C LYS A 364 -24.25 21.78 5.45
N ILE A 365 -25.22 20.85 5.57
CA ILE A 365 -26.64 21.19 5.68
C ILE A 365 -26.91 21.98 6.96
N ASN A 366 -26.34 21.55 8.09
CA ASN A 366 -26.48 22.26 9.36
C ASN A 366 -25.87 23.67 9.32
N SER A 367 -24.69 23.80 8.72
CA SER A 367 -24.03 25.09 8.49
C SER A 367 -24.87 26.00 7.59
N PHE A 368 -25.51 25.42 6.55
CA PHE A 368 -26.41 26.17 5.66
C PHE A 368 -27.69 26.63 6.38
N LYS A 369 -28.28 25.77 7.22
CA LYS A 369 -29.44 26.13 8.06
C LYS A 369 -29.11 27.23 9.04
N ALA A 370 -27.99 27.14 9.75
CA ALA A 370 -27.53 28.13 10.69
C ALA A 370 -27.30 29.50 9.99
N MET A 371 -26.74 29.47 8.78
CA MET A 371 -26.58 30.71 7.99
C MET A 371 -27.91 31.29 7.54
N GLN A 372 -28.89 30.45 7.12
CA GLN A 372 -30.24 30.91 6.76
C GLN A 372 -30.95 31.54 7.96
N GLU A 373 -30.81 30.96 9.16
CA GLU A 373 -31.34 31.53 10.40
C GLU A 373 -30.70 32.88 10.72
N ALA A 374 -29.36 33.00 10.57
CA ALA A 374 -28.66 34.26 10.75
C ALA A 374 -29.11 35.35 9.75
N ILE A 375 -29.32 34.98 8.48
CA ILE A 375 -29.87 35.90 7.45
C ILE A 375 -31.27 36.35 7.83
N LYS A 376 -32.14 35.40 8.28
CA LYS A 376 -33.52 35.72 8.70
C LYS A 376 -33.52 36.72 9.86
N LEU A 377 -32.72 36.49 10.88
CA LEU A 377 -32.56 37.43 12.01
C LEU A 377 -32.01 38.79 11.55
N GLY A 378 -31.09 38.81 10.61
CA GLY A 378 -30.55 40.06 10.05
C GLY A 378 -31.59 40.85 9.27
N LEU A 379 -32.49 40.17 8.54
CA LEU A 379 -33.64 40.81 7.86
C LEU A 379 -34.68 41.35 8.86
N GLU A 380 -35.00 40.55 9.88
CA GLU A 380 -35.95 40.95 10.94
C GLU A 380 -35.44 42.17 11.73
N ASN A 381 -34.13 42.21 11.98
CA ASN A 381 -33.48 43.34 12.68
C ASN A 381 -33.08 44.52 11.75
N THR A 382 -33.47 44.48 10.48
CA THR A 382 -33.12 45.47 9.44
C THR A 382 -31.63 45.75 9.31
N THR A 383 -30.77 44.82 9.71
CA THR A 383 -29.29 44.94 9.61
C THR A 383 -28.74 44.57 8.26
N ILE A 384 -29.52 43.80 7.46
CA ILE A 384 -29.17 43.43 6.08
C ILE A 384 -30.40 43.68 5.17
N THR A 385 -30.13 44.03 3.92
CA THR A 385 -31.14 44.16 2.88
C THR A 385 -31.47 42.85 2.20
N THR A 386 -32.64 42.76 1.59
CA THR A 386 -33.05 41.54 0.85
C THR A 386 -32.07 41.18 -0.27
N ALA A 387 -31.46 42.20 -0.92
CA ALA A 387 -30.48 41.96 -1.99
C ALA A 387 -29.16 41.36 -1.42
N GLU A 388 -28.70 41.85 -0.27
CA GLU A 388 -27.54 41.31 0.43
C GLU A 388 -27.81 39.91 0.93
N ALA A 389 -28.99 39.61 1.46
CA ALA A 389 -29.42 38.31 1.91
C ALA A 389 -29.35 37.27 0.78
N VAL A 390 -29.84 37.60 -0.42
CA VAL A 390 -29.78 36.72 -1.61
C VAL A 390 -28.33 36.48 -2.04
N LYS A 391 -27.51 37.54 -2.05
CA LYS A 391 -26.09 37.47 -2.40
C LYS A 391 -25.34 36.56 -1.43
N MET A 392 -25.50 36.74 -0.14
CA MET A 392 -24.88 35.93 0.91
C MET A 392 -25.32 34.45 0.82
N SER A 393 -26.60 34.20 0.57
CA SER A 393 -27.11 32.83 0.39
C SER A 393 -26.49 32.12 -0.82
N ASN A 394 -26.37 32.82 -1.95
CA ASN A 394 -25.78 32.25 -3.18
C ASN A 394 -24.28 32.05 -3.03
N GLU A 395 -23.55 32.97 -2.45
CA GLU A 395 -22.12 32.83 -2.17
C GLU A 395 -21.84 31.63 -1.22
N PHE A 396 -22.68 31.45 -0.22
CA PHE A 396 -22.52 30.38 0.72
C PHE A 396 -22.87 29.01 0.10
N LYS A 397 -23.92 28.92 -0.73
CA LYS A 397 -24.21 27.74 -1.54
C LYS A 397 -23.01 27.34 -2.40
N MET A 398 -22.43 28.30 -3.12
CA MET A 398 -21.24 28.05 -3.93
C MET A 398 -20.04 27.56 -3.09
N LYS A 399 -19.81 28.14 -1.91
CA LYS A 399 -18.74 27.70 -0.99
C LYS A 399 -18.95 26.28 -0.46
N LEU A 400 -20.19 25.87 -0.25
CA LEU A 400 -20.52 24.51 0.21
C LEU A 400 -20.58 23.48 -0.92
N GLY A 401 -20.59 23.94 -2.20
CA GLY A 401 -20.77 23.08 -3.36
C GLY A 401 -22.20 22.50 -3.41
N LEU A 402 -23.21 23.28 -3.01
CA LEU A 402 -24.64 22.95 -3.04
C LEU A 402 -25.33 23.55 -4.25
#